data_ade0d4fdccfef56c1bd9731ba6172d83
#
_entry.id   ade0d4fdccfef56c1bd9731ba6172d83
#
_cell.length_a   1.000
_cell.length_b   1.000
_cell.length_c   1.000
_cell.angle_alpha   90.00
_cell.angle_beta   90.00
_cell.angle_gamma   90.00
#
_symmetry.space_group_name_H-M   'P 1'
#
loop_
_entity.id
_entity.type
_entity.pdbx_description
1 polymer ?
#
loop_
_entity_poly.entity_id
_entity_poly.type
_entity_poly.pdbx_seq_one_letter_code
_entity_poly.pdbx_strand_id
1 'polypeptide(L)'
;MLPEILFCDGDYGTIVHSDKKIPIRGVIGDQQGALVGQDCYEYGDMKSTYGTGCFLMVNTKDEAVKSDQGLLTTIAYGLNGNISYALEGSIYSSGNIIQWLRDKMKFFDDAKESEKYINASGNSNNVLFLPAFNGLGAPFWDSNIRA
;
A
#
# COMPACT_ATOMS: atom_id res chain seq x y z
N MET A 1 -6.65 26.79 8.84
CA MET A 1 -7.95 26.53 8.21
C MET A 1 -7.90 25.11 7.68
N LEU A 2 -8.81 24.24 8.09
CA LEU A 2 -8.90 22.86 7.60
C LEU A 2 -9.86 22.81 6.41
N PRO A 3 -9.62 21.94 5.41
CA PRO A 3 -10.56 21.73 4.32
C PRO A 3 -11.84 21.05 4.81
N GLU A 4 -12.89 21.17 4.03
CA GLU A 4 -14.11 20.39 4.25
C GLU A 4 -13.84 18.90 3.96
N ILE A 5 -14.37 18.03 4.82
CA ILE A 5 -14.25 16.57 4.66
C ILE A 5 -15.53 16.06 3.99
N LEU A 6 -15.36 15.40 2.84
CA LEU A 6 -16.45 14.85 2.06
C LEU A 6 -16.27 13.34 1.89
N PHE A 7 -17.36 12.64 1.53
CA PHE A 7 -17.30 11.25 1.09
C PHE A 7 -16.56 11.11 -0.24
N CYS A 8 -15.97 9.95 -0.50
CA CYS A 8 -15.18 9.73 -1.72
C CYS A 8 -15.98 9.98 -3.02
N ASP A 9 -17.29 9.82 -3.00
CA ASP A 9 -18.23 10.07 -4.08
C ASP A 9 -18.92 11.44 -4.02
N GLY A 10 -18.37 12.38 -3.23
CA GLY A 10 -18.90 13.72 -3.03
C GLY A 10 -18.77 14.63 -4.26
N ASP A 11 -19.34 15.83 -4.13
CA ASP A 11 -19.15 16.90 -5.12
C ASP A 11 -17.92 17.72 -4.75
N TYR A 12 -16.83 17.53 -5.46
CA TYR A 12 -15.56 18.22 -5.28
C TYR A 12 -15.40 19.43 -6.21
N GLY A 13 -16.49 19.85 -6.87
CA GLY A 13 -16.50 20.97 -7.79
C GLY A 13 -16.24 20.58 -9.23
N THR A 14 -15.69 21.51 -10.00
CA THR A 14 -15.58 21.38 -11.46
C THR A 14 -14.24 21.90 -11.94
N ILE A 15 -13.57 21.13 -12.79
CA ILE A 15 -12.40 21.57 -13.55
C ILE A 15 -12.89 22.24 -14.83
N VAL A 16 -12.37 23.42 -15.13
CA VAL A 16 -12.58 24.10 -16.42
C VAL A 16 -11.35 23.88 -17.28
N HIS A 17 -11.52 23.18 -18.39
CA HIS A 17 -10.45 22.97 -19.38
C HIS A 17 -10.95 23.38 -20.76
N SER A 18 -10.37 24.45 -21.31
CA SER A 18 -10.90 25.14 -22.49
C SER A 18 -12.37 25.55 -22.26
N ASP A 19 -13.27 25.12 -23.11
CA ASP A 19 -14.71 25.42 -23.01
C ASP A 19 -15.52 24.31 -22.29
N LYS A 20 -14.85 23.28 -21.76
CA LYS A 20 -15.50 22.15 -21.09
C LYS A 20 -15.46 22.29 -19.59
N LYS A 21 -16.58 22.04 -18.94
CA LYS A 21 -16.71 21.91 -17.50
C LYS A 21 -16.80 20.42 -17.15
N ILE A 22 -15.82 19.94 -16.39
CA ILE A 22 -15.70 18.53 -16.01
C ILE A 22 -15.90 18.45 -14.49
N PRO A 23 -17.03 17.88 -14.00
CA PRO A 23 -17.25 17.76 -12.56
C PRO A 23 -16.30 16.71 -11.96
N ILE A 24 -15.76 17.00 -10.77
CA ILE A 24 -14.99 16.06 -9.98
C ILE A 24 -15.98 15.34 -9.07
N ARG A 25 -16.19 14.04 -9.33
CA ARG A 25 -17.18 13.20 -8.63
C ARG A 25 -16.56 12.07 -7.81
N GLY A 26 -15.25 12.06 -7.68
CA GLY A 26 -14.56 11.07 -6.87
C GLY A 26 -13.18 11.53 -6.45
N VAL A 27 -12.88 11.39 -5.17
CA VAL A 27 -11.55 11.63 -4.59
C VAL A 27 -11.28 10.54 -3.57
N ILE A 28 -10.17 9.83 -3.72
CA ILE A 28 -9.80 8.74 -2.84
C ILE A 28 -8.27 8.65 -2.76
N GLY A 29 -7.73 8.22 -1.62
CA GLY A 29 -6.30 7.93 -1.50
C GLY A 29 -5.89 6.76 -2.37
N ASP A 30 -4.64 6.71 -2.82
CA ASP A 30 -4.15 5.71 -3.77
C ASP A 30 -4.27 4.27 -3.24
N GLN A 31 -3.95 4.04 -1.97
CA GLN A 31 -4.05 2.72 -1.34
C GLN A 31 -5.51 2.28 -1.16
N GLN A 32 -6.37 3.19 -0.78
CA GLN A 32 -7.81 3.00 -0.67
C GLN A 32 -8.44 2.79 -2.05
N GLY A 33 -7.99 3.56 -3.04
CA GLY A 33 -8.40 3.38 -4.44
C GLY A 33 -7.99 2.02 -4.99
N ALA A 34 -6.82 1.51 -4.61
CA ALA A 34 -6.39 0.16 -4.97
C ALA A 34 -7.27 -0.92 -4.31
N LEU A 35 -7.72 -0.73 -3.07
CA LEU A 35 -8.65 -1.64 -2.39
C LEU A 35 -9.98 -1.74 -3.16
N VAL A 36 -10.55 -0.59 -3.52
CA VAL A 36 -11.76 -0.49 -4.34
C VAL A 36 -11.54 -1.09 -5.74
N GLY A 37 -10.40 -0.76 -6.37
CA GLY A 37 -10.08 -1.23 -7.72
C GLY A 37 -9.82 -2.74 -7.82
N GLN A 38 -9.52 -3.40 -6.70
CA GLN A 38 -9.39 -4.85 -6.58
C GLN A 38 -10.69 -5.54 -6.13
N ASP A 39 -11.81 -4.81 -6.13
CA ASP A 39 -13.13 -5.31 -5.74
C ASP A 39 -13.21 -5.83 -4.29
N CYS A 40 -12.39 -5.26 -3.40
CA CYS A 40 -12.31 -5.66 -1.99
C CYS A 40 -13.39 -4.96 -1.17
N TYR A 41 -14.66 -5.38 -1.30
CA TYR A 41 -15.79 -4.76 -0.62
C TYR A 41 -16.32 -5.55 0.56
N GLU A 42 -16.01 -6.86 0.65
CA GLU A 42 -16.52 -7.69 1.72
C GLU A 42 -15.57 -7.71 2.93
N TYR A 43 -16.11 -8.07 4.09
CA TYR A 43 -15.30 -8.24 5.30
C TYR A 43 -14.25 -9.31 5.09
N GLY A 44 -12.99 -8.96 5.34
CA GLY A 44 -11.85 -9.86 5.14
C GLY A 44 -11.25 -9.83 3.73
N ASP A 45 -11.89 -9.15 2.77
CA ASP A 45 -11.26 -8.93 1.47
C ASP A 45 -9.97 -8.13 1.63
N MET A 46 -8.95 -8.54 0.88
CA MET A 46 -7.60 -8.05 1.07
C MET A 46 -6.93 -7.73 -0.26
N LYS A 47 -6.22 -6.61 -0.28
CA LYS A 47 -5.30 -6.29 -1.36
C LYS A 47 -3.87 -6.15 -0.83
N SER A 48 -2.90 -6.43 -1.67
CA SER A 48 -1.49 -6.11 -1.42
C SER A 48 -0.92 -5.36 -2.62
N THR A 49 -0.36 -4.18 -2.37
CA THR A 49 0.30 -3.36 -3.39
C THR A 49 1.80 -3.51 -3.27
N TYR A 50 2.43 -4.07 -4.27
CA TYR A 50 3.89 -4.22 -4.35
C TYR A 50 4.48 -3.10 -5.21
N GLY A 51 5.19 -2.18 -4.55
CA GLY A 51 5.92 -1.08 -5.18
C GLY A 51 7.31 -0.95 -4.55
N THR A 52 7.77 0.26 -4.31
CA THR A 52 8.99 0.53 -3.53
C THR A 52 8.92 -0.14 -2.16
N GLY A 53 7.81 0.04 -1.45
CA GLY A 53 7.38 -0.75 -0.30
C GLY A 53 6.26 -1.70 -0.68
N CYS A 54 5.67 -2.34 0.33
CA CYS A 54 4.47 -3.16 0.18
C CYS A 54 3.40 -2.67 1.17
N PHE A 55 2.16 -2.55 0.68
CA PHE A 55 1.04 -2.03 1.46
C PHE A 55 -0.13 -3.01 1.40
N LEU A 56 -0.37 -3.64 2.54
CA LEU A 56 -1.48 -4.56 2.74
C LEU A 56 -2.67 -3.81 3.32
N MET A 57 -3.87 -4.04 2.80
CA MET A 57 -5.12 -3.58 3.41
C MET A 57 -6.15 -4.69 3.42
N VAL A 58 -6.84 -4.83 4.56
CA VAL A 58 -7.92 -5.80 4.77
C VAL A 58 -9.17 -5.02 5.12
N ASN A 59 -10.24 -5.17 4.34
CA ASN A 59 -11.52 -4.52 4.59
C ASN A 59 -12.19 -5.09 5.84
N THR A 60 -12.60 -4.22 6.76
CA THR A 60 -13.33 -4.59 7.99
C THR A 60 -14.75 -4.02 8.02
N LYS A 61 -15.23 -3.50 6.87
CA LYS A 61 -16.56 -2.88 6.71
C LYS A 61 -16.84 -1.79 7.76
N ASP A 62 -17.93 -1.90 8.48
CA ASP A 62 -18.39 -0.96 9.49
C ASP A 62 -17.69 -1.09 10.84
N GLU A 63 -16.79 -2.05 10.97
CA GLU A 63 -16.02 -2.28 12.19
C GLU A 63 -14.66 -1.57 12.17
N ALA A 64 -14.45 -0.57 13.02
CA ALA A 64 -13.14 0.02 13.28
C ALA A 64 -12.31 -0.91 14.19
N VAL A 65 -11.84 -2.03 13.64
CA VAL A 65 -11.12 -3.07 14.38
C VAL A 65 -9.78 -2.51 14.89
N LYS A 66 -9.56 -2.61 16.20
CA LYS A 66 -8.26 -2.31 16.80
C LYS A 66 -7.39 -3.55 16.79
N SER A 67 -6.26 -3.46 16.10
CA SER A 67 -5.30 -4.56 16.04
C SER A 67 -4.39 -4.57 17.28
N ASP A 68 -4.26 -5.72 17.92
CA ASP A 68 -3.26 -5.99 18.96
C ASP A 68 -1.93 -6.49 18.38
N GLN A 69 -1.87 -6.65 17.05
CA GLN A 69 -0.71 -7.18 16.31
C GLN A 69 0.02 -6.10 15.50
N GLY A 70 -0.14 -4.83 15.87
CA GLY A 70 0.60 -3.72 15.27
C GLY A 70 0.15 -3.30 13.86
N LEU A 71 -1.05 -3.69 13.43
CA LEU A 71 -1.67 -3.11 12.24
C LEU A 71 -2.38 -1.81 12.58
N LEU A 72 -2.50 -0.91 11.62
CA LEU A 72 -3.22 0.35 11.77
C LEU A 72 -4.68 0.18 11.37
N THR A 73 -5.59 0.77 12.17
CA THR A 73 -6.97 0.95 11.76
C THR A 73 -7.09 2.23 10.94
N THR A 74 -7.66 2.14 9.77
CA THR A 74 -7.84 3.29 8.86
C THR A 74 -9.24 3.29 8.26
N ILE A 75 -9.64 4.40 7.65
CA ILE A 75 -10.83 4.45 6.79
C ILE A 75 -10.44 3.86 5.44
N ALA A 76 -11.16 2.84 5.01
CA ALA A 76 -11.02 2.25 3.69
C ALA A 76 -11.60 3.18 2.61
N TYR A 77 -12.86 3.55 2.77
CA TYR A 77 -13.55 4.50 1.88
C TYR A 77 -14.87 4.97 2.52
N GLY A 78 -15.39 6.07 2.01
CA GLY A 78 -16.73 6.56 2.32
C GLY A 78 -17.54 6.67 1.04
N LEU A 79 -18.55 5.84 0.86
CA LEU A 79 -19.39 5.78 -0.33
C LEU A 79 -20.88 5.74 0.06
N ASN A 80 -21.70 6.47 -0.69
CA ASN A 80 -23.17 6.50 -0.47
C ASN A 80 -23.58 6.79 0.98
N GLY A 81 -22.82 7.67 1.65
CA GLY A 81 -23.10 8.02 3.04
C GLY A 81 -22.64 7.00 4.09
N ASN A 82 -22.01 5.91 3.69
CA ASN A 82 -21.49 4.87 4.58
C ASN A 82 -19.95 4.89 4.60
N ILE A 83 -19.37 4.63 5.78
CA ILE A 83 -17.93 4.51 5.96
C ILE A 83 -17.58 3.03 6.12
N SER A 84 -16.58 2.59 5.36
CA SER A 84 -15.92 1.30 5.58
C SER A 84 -14.53 1.52 6.16
N TYR A 85 -14.13 0.64 7.05
CA TYR A 85 -12.81 0.64 7.68
C TYR A 85 -11.92 -0.46 7.10
N ALA A 86 -10.64 -0.36 7.38
CA ALA A 86 -9.66 -1.38 7.04
C ALA A 86 -8.57 -1.48 8.10
N LEU A 87 -7.93 -2.64 8.17
CA LEU A 87 -6.62 -2.79 8.79
C LEU A 87 -5.54 -2.61 7.72
N GLU A 88 -4.50 -1.86 8.06
CA GLU A 88 -3.38 -1.56 7.18
C GLU A 88 -2.05 -2.03 7.77
N GLY A 89 -1.22 -2.67 6.94
CA GLY A 89 0.16 -3.00 7.24
C GLY A 89 1.08 -2.44 6.16
N SER A 90 2.08 -1.66 6.57
CA SER A 90 3.06 -1.04 5.68
C SER A 90 4.43 -1.69 5.85
N ILE A 91 5.04 -2.16 4.76
CA ILE A 91 6.39 -2.69 4.68
C ILE A 91 7.22 -1.70 3.86
N TYR A 92 8.22 -1.08 4.48
CA TYR A 92 8.93 0.06 3.88
C TYR A 92 9.86 -0.32 2.73
N SER A 93 10.34 -1.55 2.70
CA SER A 93 11.27 -2.03 1.69
C SER A 93 10.74 -3.30 1.02
N SER A 94 10.49 -3.25 -0.28
CA SER A 94 10.02 -4.36 -1.11
C SER A 94 10.71 -4.30 -2.48
N GLY A 95 10.11 -3.73 -3.50
CA GLY A 95 10.70 -3.64 -4.84
C GLY A 95 12.01 -2.86 -4.90
N ASN A 96 12.23 -1.91 -3.99
CA ASN A 96 13.51 -1.20 -3.86
C ASN A 96 14.69 -2.13 -3.50
N ILE A 97 14.44 -3.29 -2.90
CA ILE A 97 15.47 -4.29 -2.60
C ILE A 97 16.04 -4.84 -3.91
N ILE A 98 15.17 -5.19 -4.85
CA ILE A 98 15.59 -5.69 -6.16
C ILE A 98 16.37 -4.61 -6.92
N GLN A 99 15.92 -3.36 -6.85
CA GLN A 99 16.66 -2.23 -7.41
C GLN A 99 18.04 -2.07 -6.77
N TRP A 100 18.13 -2.17 -5.44
CA TRP A 100 19.38 -2.08 -4.70
C TRP A 100 20.35 -3.21 -5.07
N LEU A 101 19.87 -4.45 -5.19
CA LEU A 101 20.66 -5.60 -5.62
C LEU A 101 21.22 -5.39 -7.04
N ARG A 102 20.42 -4.80 -7.95
CA ARG A 102 20.85 -4.45 -9.29
C ARG A 102 21.82 -3.26 -9.28
N ASP A 103 21.43 -2.12 -8.70
CA ASP A 103 22.07 -0.83 -8.91
C ASP A 103 23.30 -0.63 -8.01
N LYS A 104 23.29 -1.17 -6.81
CA LYS A 104 24.36 -1.01 -5.82
C LYS A 104 25.24 -2.24 -5.69
N MET A 105 24.62 -3.41 -5.56
CA MET A 105 25.36 -4.67 -5.41
C MET A 105 25.85 -5.26 -6.74
N LYS A 106 25.25 -4.81 -7.88
CA LYS A 106 25.61 -5.27 -9.22
C LYS A 106 25.52 -6.79 -9.40
N PHE A 107 24.54 -7.42 -8.76
CA PHE A 107 24.34 -8.86 -8.87
C PHE A 107 23.74 -9.29 -10.21
N PHE A 108 23.02 -8.39 -10.87
CA PHE A 108 22.44 -8.56 -12.20
C PHE A 108 22.22 -7.19 -12.86
N ASP A 109 22.05 -7.17 -14.19
CA ASP A 109 21.85 -5.94 -14.95
C ASP A 109 20.36 -5.57 -15.11
N ASP A 110 19.49 -6.57 -15.22
CA ASP A 110 18.03 -6.37 -15.31
C ASP A 110 17.32 -7.02 -14.10
N ALA A 111 16.37 -6.28 -13.50
CA ALA A 111 15.57 -6.78 -12.39
C ALA A 111 14.84 -8.10 -12.70
N LYS A 112 14.45 -8.34 -13.95
CA LYS A 112 13.83 -9.59 -14.42
C LYS A 112 14.73 -10.81 -14.24
N GLU A 113 16.04 -10.62 -14.20
CA GLU A 113 16.99 -11.73 -14.01
C GLU A 113 16.92 -12.31 -12.60
N SER A 114 16.38 -11.55 -11.63
CA SER A 114 16.27 -12.01 -10.23
C SER A 114 15.53 -13.35 -10.11
N GLU A 115 14.48 -13.56 -10.89
CA GLU A 115 13.73 -14.82 -10.94
C GLU A 115 14.61 -16.00 -11.36
N LYS A 116 15.49 -15.79 -12.35
CA LYS A 116 16.43 -16.82 -12.81
C LYS A 116 17.39 -17.26 -11.71
N TYR A 117 17.90 -16.32 -10.91
CA TYR A 117 18.80 -16.64 -9.80
C TYR A 117 18.06 -17.37 -8.66
N ILE A 118 16.82 -16.96 -8.34
CA ILE A 118 15.98 -17.64 -7.36
C ILE A 118 15.75 -19.10 -7.77
N ASN A 119 15.37 -19.33 -9.03
CA ASN A 119 15.10 -20.66 -9.55
C ASN A 119 16.36 -21.55 -9.59
N ALA A 120 17.54 -20.95 -9.86
CA ALA A 120 18.80 -21.67 -9.88
C ALA A 120 19.33 -22.04 -8.49
N SER A 121 19.03 -21.23 -7.45
CA SER A 121 19.56 -21.48 -6.10
C SER A 121 18.84 -22.61 -5.36
N GLY A 122 17.57 -22.88 -5.69
CA GLY A 122 16.75 -23.92 -5.08
C GLY A 122 16.37 -23.69 -3.62
N ASN A 123 17.24 -23.07 -2.83
CA ASN A 123 16.97 -22.69 -1.44
C ASN A 123 17.85 -21.50 -1.01
N SER A 124 17.55 -20.92 0.17
CA SER A 124 18.29 -19.80 0.73
C SER A 124 19.64 -20.17 1.39
N ASN A 125 19.99 -21.43 1.49
CA ASN A 125 21.15 -21.93 2.23
C ASN A 125 21.25 -21.36 3.68
N ASN A 126 20.12 -21.17 4.33
CA ASN A 126 19.98 -20.54 5.66
C ASN A 126 20.44 -19.06 5.72
N VAL A 127 20.56 -18.39 4.57
CA VAL A 127 20.81 -16.95 4.55
C VAL A 127 19.47 -16.21 4.73
N LEU A 128 19.42 -15.35 5.73
CA LEU A 128 18.30 -14.44 5.98
C LEU A 128 18.76 -13.00 5.71
N PHE A 129 17.94 -12.28 4.99
CA PHE A 129 18.19 -10.87 4.71
C PHE A 129 17.02 -10.03 5.24
N LEU A 130 17.31 -9.12 6.17
CA LEU A 130 16.34 -8.18 6.71
C LEU A 130 16.57 -6.79 6.08
N PRO A 131 15.73 -6.37 5.12
CA PRO A 131 15.94 -5.13 4.37
C PRO A 131 15.39 -3.91 5.12
N ALA A 132 15.92 -3.62 6.30
CA ALA A 132 15.49 -2.51 7.14
C ALA A 132 16.14 -1.17 6.72
N PHE A 133 16.21 -0.86 5.42
CA PHE A 133 16.90 0.34 4.90
C PHE A 133 16.34 1.64 5.47
N ASN A 134 15.03 1.69 5.70
CA ASN A 134 14.31 2.86 6.21
C ASN A 134 13.61 2.57 7.55
N GLY A 135 14.09 1.59 8.30
CA GLY A 135 13.42 1.08 9.49
C GLY A 135 12.48 -0.08 9.17
N LEU A 136 11.78 -0.56 10.18
CA LEU A 136 10.74 -1.56 10.06
C LEU A 136 9.37 -0.92 10.17
N GLY A 137 8.49 -1.22 9.23
CA GLY A 137 7.06 -0.90 9.29
C GLY A 137 6.28 -1.88 10.16
N ALA A 138 5.08 -2.22 9.72
CA ALA A 138 4.24 -3.18 10.43
C ALA A 138 4.97 -4.53 10.62
N PRO A 139 4.79 -5.22 11.74
CA PRO A 139 4.07 -4.82 12.94
C PRO A 139 4.92 -4.04 13.96
N PHE A 140 6.19 -3.80 13.67
CA PHE A 140 7.19 -3.31 14.64
C PHE A 140 7.19 -1.79 14.81
N TRP A 141 6.96 -1.05 13.72
CA TRP A 141 6.97 0.42 13.66
C TRP A 141 8.23 1.05 14.28
N ASP A 142 9.39 0.43 14.04
CA ASP A 142 10.68 0.88 14.57
C ASP A 142 11.55 1.50 13.46
N SER A 143 11.69 2.82 13.51
CA SER A 143 12.51 3.59 12.58
C SER A 143 14.00 3.57 12.91
N ASN A 144 14.41 3.05 14.08
CA ASN A 144 15.80 3.00 14.51
C ASN A 144 16.50 1.72 14.06
N ILE A 145 15.75 0.66 13.75
CA ILE A 145 16.32 -0.55 13.16
C ILE A 145 16.65 -0.23 11.70
N ARG A 146 17.93 -0.14 11.41
CA ARG A 146 18.44 0.20 10.08
C ARG A 146 19.55 -0.73 9.66
N ALA A 147 19.58 -1.05 8.36
CA ALA A 147 20.68 -1.77 7.72
C ALA A 147 21.78 -0.80 7.29
#